data_2d358aaa2ec97d0476393eda7f328d5c
#
_entry.id   2d358aaa2ec97d0476393eda7f328d5c
#
_cell.length_a   1.000
_cell.length_b   1.000
_cell.length_c   1.000
_cell.angle_alpha   90.00
_cell.angle_beta   90.00
_cell.angle_gamma   90.00
#
_symmetry.space_group_name_H-M   'P 1'
#
loop_
_entity.id
_entity.type
_entity.pdbx_description
1 polymer ?
#
loop_
_entity_poly.entity_id
_entity_poly.type
_entity_poly.pdbx_seq_one_letter_code
_entity_poly.pdbx_strand_id
1 'polypeptide(L)'
;MIVIEVFAPAGVLGPAQRQRLGERLIDALMGTEDAHAEAVMDSARALTQVLVHEPAAWITGDRRPVDPADPPRYLIRVGAPAAWRKEMSAHAIDRLTQALAETEAEAGRDPDRLRDQPHALVQVVGIAEGSLGMCGRPMGSLDLIQHMTAPHRDAIARLSTADLPPGTVIDPVCGMTVDLGTTDLTLEVDGTLHGFCNGQCRRIFADEHGVPLTA
;
A
#
# COMPACT_ATOMS: atom_id res chain seq x y z
N MET A 1 -2.65 -7.24 -4.49
CA MET A 1 -1.28 -7.28 -5.06
C MET A 1 -0.87 -5.89 -5.46
N ILE A 2 0.29 -5.45 -4.99
CA ILE A 2 0.91 -4.19 -5.38
C ILE A 2 2.28 -4.53 -5.98
N VAL A 3 2.63 -3.89 -7.08
CA VAL A 3 3.97 -3.96 -7.66
C VAL A 3 4.61 -2.59 -7.51
N ILE A 4 5.78 -2.57 -6.87
CA ILE A 4 6.58 -1.37 -6.68
C ILE A 4 7.82 -1.51 -7.54
N GLU A 5 7.97 -0.65 -8.53
CA GLU A 5 9.16 -0.55 -9.36
C GLU A 5 9.98 0.65 -8.92
N VAL A 6 11.24 0.42 -8.60
CA VAL A 6 12.21 1.46 -8.26
C VAL A 6 13.22 1.55 -9.38
N PHE A 7 13.36 2.71 -9.97
CA PHE A 7 14.41 3.01 -10.93
C PHE A 7 15.44 3.91 -10.25
N ALA A 8 16.70 3.52 -10.31
CA ALA A 8 17.84 4.24 -9.78
C ALA A 8 18.98 4.23 -10.80
N PRO A 9 19.87 5.22 -10.82
CA PRO A 9 21.07 5.18 -11.66
C PRO A 9 21.94 3.96 -11.30
N ALA A 10 22.63 3.40 -12.29
CA ALA A 10 23.45 2.21 -12.11
C ALA A 10 24.55 2.44 -11.05
N GLY A 11 24.70 1.47 -10.15
CA GLY A 11 25.74 1.48 -9.12
C GLY A 11 25.47 2.37 -7.89
N VAL A 12 24.35 3.09 -7.86
CA VAL A 12 23.97 3.96 -6.72
C VAL A 12 23.63 3.16 -5.47
N LEU A 13 23.00 2.02 -5.64
CA LEU A 13 22.59 1.11 -4.57
C LEU A 13 23.38 -0.19 -4.64
N GLY A 14 24.12 -0.53 -3.59
CA GLY A 14 24.73 -1.84 -3.46
C GLY A 14 23.67 -2.95 -3.21
N PRO A 15 24.03 -4.24 -3.38
CA PRO A 15 23.08 -5.35 -3.24
C PRO A 15 22.32 -5.35 -1.90
N ALA A 16 23.01 -5.12 -0.79
CA ALA A 16 22.40 -5.05 0.53
C ALA A 16 21.48 -3.83 0.71
N GLN A 17 21.80 -2.71 0.05
CA GLN A 17 20.94 -1.51 0.09
C GLN A 17 19.67 -1.72 -0.74
N ARG A 18 19.74 -2.41 -1.89
CA ARG A 18 18.56 -2.76 -2.69
C ARG A 18 17.60 -3.65 -1.91
N GLN A 19 18.14 -4.65 -1.20
CA GLN A 19 17.34 -5.54 -0.36
C GLN A 19 16.63 -4.74 0.75
N ARG A 20 17.38 -3.96 1.53
CA ARG A 20 16.81 -3.15 2.61
C ARG A 20 15.81 -2.11 2.11
N LEU A 21 16.08 -1.47 0.96
CA LEU A 21 15.12 -0.55 0.35
C LEU A 21 13.83 -1.28 -0.01
N GLY A 22 13.91 -2.46 -0.63
CA GLY A 22 12.74 -3.27 -0.98
C GLY A 22 11.89 -3.61 0.24
N GLU A 23 12.51 -4.09 1.32
CA GLU A 23 11.84 -4.39 2.59
C GLU A 23 11.17 -3.13 3.17
N ARG A 24 11.89 -2.02 3.22
CA ARG A 24 11.40 -0.74 3.71
C ARG A 24 10.20 -0.20 2.92
N LEU A 25 10.21 -0.36 1.59
CA LEU A 25 9.09 0.05 0.74
C LEU A 25 7.85 -0.82 0.95
N ILE A 26 8.02 -2.12 1.19
CA ILE A 26 6.92 -3.02 1.57
C ILE A 26 6.34 -2.57 2.91
N ASP A 27 7.19 -2.40 3.92
CA ASP A 27 6.75 -1.99 5.26
C ASP A 27 6.09 -0.61 5.28
N ALA A 28 6.57 0.31 4.43
CA ALA A 28 5.99 1.64 4.28
C ALA A 28 4.52 1.61 3.82
N LEU A 29 4.13 0.64 3.00
CA LEU A 29 2.77 0.51 2.47
C LEU A 29 1.94 -0.57 3.16
N MET A 30 2.58 -1.63 3.68
CA MET A 30 1.93 -2.82 4.24
C MET A 30 2.22 -3.00 5.73
N GLY A 31 2.93 -2.06 6.35
CA GLY A 31 3.11 -2.03 7.79
C GLY A 31 1.80 -1.64 8.47
N THR A 32 1.54 -2.22 9.65
CA THR A 32 0.42 -1.85 10.51
C THR A 32 0.84 -1.90 11.97
N GLU A 33 0.31 -0.99 12.75
CA GLU A 33 0.39 -1.03 14.22
C GLU A 33 -0.84 -1.72 14.81
N ASP A 34 -1.82 -2.06 13.97
CA ASP A 34 -3.05 -2.73 14.38
C ASP A 34 -2.85 -4.25 14.41
N ALA A 35 -2.63 -4.79 15.61
CA ALA A 35 -2.43 -6.22 15.84
C ALA A 35 -3.62 -7.09 15.38
N HIS A 36 -4.84 -6.53 15.30
CA HIS A 36 -6.02 -7.26 14.83
C HIS A 36 -5.97 -7.53 13.32
N ALA A 37 -5.32 -6.63 12.56
CA ALA A 37 -5.18 -6.74 11.11
C ALA A 37 -3.90 -7.45 10.66
N GLU A 38 -2.98 -7.79 11.57
CA GLU A 38 -1.63 -8.29 11.24
C GLU A 38 -1.64 -9.48 10.27
N ALA A 39 -2.48 -10.47 10.50
CA ALA A 39 -2.57 -11.66 9.64
C ALA A 39 -3.03 -11.33 8.20
N VAL A 40 -3.93 -10.36 8.04
CA VAL A 40 -4.38 -9.89 6.74
C VAL A 40 -3.27 -9.07 6.06
N MET A 41 -2.56 -8.24 6.82
CA MET A 41 -1.43 -7.47 6.30
C MET A 41 -0.26 -8.37 5.91
N ASP A 42 -0.02 -9.50 6.60
CA ASP A 42 0.92 -10.53 6.16
C ASP A 42 0.54 -11.11 4.79
N SER A 43 -0.74 -11.39 4.59
CA SER A 43 -1.23 -11.82 3.27
C SER A 43 -1.03 -10.74 2.20
N ALA A 44 -1.22 -9.47 2.53
CA ALA A 44 -0.97 -8.35 1.62
C ALA A 44 0.53 -8.22 1.29
N ARG A 45 1.41 -8.35 2.30
CA ARG A 45 2.88 -8.37 2.12
C ARG A 45 3.31 -9.50 1.18
N ALA A 46 2.78 -10.70 1.37
CA ALA A 46 3.09 -11.87 0.52
C ALA A 46 2.70 -11.68 -0.94
N LEU A 47 1.71 -10.82 -1.24
CA LEU A 47 1.28 -10.47 -2.59
C LEU A 47 1.96 -9.22 -3.15
N THR A 48 2.84 -8.57 -2.39
CA THR A 48 3.53 -7.35 -2.81
C THR A 48 4.92 -7.69 -3.32
N GLN A 49 5.33 -7.07 -4.43
CA GLN A 49 6.63 -7.27 -5.03
C GLN A 49 7.33 -5.93 -5.24
N VAL A 50 8.64 -5.90 -4.98
CA VAL A 50 9.51 -4.77 -5.29
C VAL A 50 10.53 -5.18 -6.34
N LEU A 51 10.58 -4.43 -7.43
CA LEU A 51 11.54 -4.60 -8.51
C LEU A 51 12.47 -3.38 -8.53
N VAL A 52 13.78 -3.63 -8.44
CA VAL A 52 14.77 -2.55 -8.53
C VAL A 52 15.44 -2.61 -9.89
N HIS A 53 15.29 -1.54 -10.66
CA HIS A 53 15.79 -1.38 -12.01
C HIS A 53 16.97 -0.41 -12.03
N GLU A 54 18.02 -0.78 -12.72
CA GLU A 54 19.13 0.10 -13.11
C GLU A 54 19.11 0.25 -14.62
N PRO A 55 18.51 1.31 -15.17
CA PRO A 55 18.47 1.51 -16.61
C PRO A 55 19.90 1.72 -17.15
N ALA A 56 20.17 1.20 -18.34
CA ALA A 56 21.46 1.34 -19.02
C ALA A 56 21.84 2.81 -19.30
N ALA A 57 20.86 3.69 -19.39
CA ALA A 57 21.05 5.12 -19.51
C ALA A 57 19.99 5.87 -18.70
N TRP A 58 20.41 6.93 -18.00
CA TRP A 58 19.53 7.89 -17.36
C TRP A 58 19.91 9.28 -17.85
N ILE A 59 19.05 9.91 -18.62
CA ILE A 59 19.30 11.22 -19.23
C ILE A 59 18.29 12.21 -18.68
N THR A 60 18.76 13.31 -18.15
CA THR A 60 17.92 14.41 -17.64
C THR A 60 17.60 15.43 -18.74
N GLY A 61 16.61 16.29 -18.49
CA GLY A 61 16.13 17.27 -19.48
C GLY A 61 17.19 18.30 -19.92
N ASP A 62 18.26 18.47 -19.14
CA ASP A 62 19.42 19.31 -19.49
C ASP A 62 20.40 18.58 -20.44
N ARG A 63 20.06 17.36 -20.85
CA ARG A 63 20.83 16.51 -21.78
C ARG A 63 22.21 16.10 -21.28
N ARG A 64 22.47 16.24 -19.98
CA ARG A 64 23.69 15.71 -19.37
C ARG A 64 23.48 14.26 -18.93
N PRO A 65 24.47 13.37 -19.11
CA PRO A 65 24.50 12.11 -18.43
C PRO A 65 24.47 12.37 -16.92
N VAL A 66 23.82 11.48 -16.16
CA VAL A 66 23.89 11.54 -14.69
C VAL A 66 25.33 11.25 -14.30
N ASP A 67 25.99 12.19 -13.64
CA ASP A 67 27.32 11.98 -13.08
C ASP A 67 27.17 11.09 -11.82
N PRO A 68 27.98 10.04 -11.65
CA PRO A 68 28.00 9.27 -10.41
C PRO A 68 28.29 10.10 -9.15
N ALA A 69 28.89 11.27 -9.30
CA ALA A 69 29.14 12.21 -8.21
C ALA A 69 27.90 13.08 -7.88
N ASP A 70 26.93 13.15 -8.79
CA ASP A 70 25.67 13.88 -8.54
C ASP A 70 24.81 13.10 -7.55
N PRO A 71 23.99 13.80 -6.72
CA PRO A 71 23.01 13.15 -5.88
C PRO A 71 22.05 12.29 -6.73
N PRO A 72 21.84 11.01 -6.39
CA PRO A 72 21.04 10.12 -7.21
C PRO A 72 19.59 10.58 -7.30
N ARG A 73 18.98 10.31 -8.45
CA ARG A 73 17.55 10.52 -8.70
C ARG A 73 16.84 9.20 -8.71
N TYR A 74 15.57 9.22 -8.29
CA TYR A 74 14.75 8.04 -8.20
C TYR A 74 13.42 8.23 -8.91
N LEU A 75 12.95 7.19 -9.56
CA LEU A 75 11.55 7.07 -9.98
C LEU A 75 10.99 5.82 -9.29
N ILE A 76 9.93 6.00 -8.51
CA ILE A 76 9.14 4.88 -7.97
C ILE A 76 7.81 4.85 -8.72
N ARG A 77 7.43 3.68 -9.18
CA ARG A 77 6.12 3.42 -9.75
C ARG A 77 5.39 2.37 -8.94
N VAL A 78 4.20 2.69 -8.46
CA VAL A 78 3.34 1.77 -7.71
C VAL A 78 2.16 1.39 -8.57
N GLY A 79 2.07 0.14 -8.98
CA GLY A 79 0.91 -0.41 -9.67
C GLY A 79 -0.10 -0.98 -8.66
N ALA A 80 -1.31 -0.46 -8.65
CA ALA A 80 -2.41 -0.89 -7.78
C ALA A 80 -3.75 -0.83 -8.52
N PRO A 81 -4.81 -1.54 -8.04
CA PRO A 81 -6.15 -1.37 -8.60
C PRO A 81 -6.56 0.10 -8.67
N ALA A 82 -7.17 0.50 -9.79
CA ALA A 82 -7.55 1.90 -10.03
C ALA A 82 -8.50 2.44 -8.95
N ALA A 83 -9.35 1.58 -8.39
CA ALA A 83 -10.28 1.94 -7.31
C ALA A 83 -9.57 2.40 -6.03
N TRP A 84 -8.37 1.89 -5.75
CA TRP A 84 -7.60 2.26 -4.54
C TRP A 84 -6.82 3.57 -4.70
N ARG A 85 -6.54 3.97 -5.94
CA ARG A 85 -5.62 5.06 -6.25
C ARG A 85 -5.93 6.36 -5.53
N LYS A 86 -7.21 6.77 -5.51
CA LYS A 86 -7.61 8.05 -4.92
C LYS A 86 -7.32 8.12 -3.42
N GLU A 87 -7.58 7.03 -2.71
CA GLU A 87 -7.44 6.97 -1.26
C GLU A 87 -5.97 6.79 -0.83
N MET A 88 -5.20 5.96 -1.58
CA MET A 88 -3.84 5.62 -1.20
C MET A 88 -2.76 6.59 -1.70
N SER A 89 -3.02 7.40 -2.76
CA SER A 89 -1.94 8.12 -3.45
C SER A 89 -1.15 9.06 -2.55
N ALA A 90 -1.82 9.89 -1.76
CA ALA A 90 -1.13 10.85 -0.89
C ALA A 90 -0.26 10.13 0.15
N HIS A 91 -0.81 9.12 0.80
CA HIS A 91 -0.11 8.31 1.79
C HIS A 91 1.07 7.57 1.15
N ALA A 92 0.87 6.90 0.02
CA ALA A 92 1.91 6.15 -0.67
C ALA A 92 3.08 7.06 -1.11
N ILE A 93 2.78 8.24 -1.68
CA ILE A 93 3.82 9.19 -2.10
C ILE A 93 4.66 9.63 -0.90
N ASP A 94 4.03 10.02 0.21
CA ASP A 94 4.76 10.44 1.41
C ASP A 94 5.60 9.31 2.00
N ARG A 95 5.00 8.15 2.24
CA ARG A 95 5.68 7.00 2.88
C ARG A 95 6.84 6.45 2.06
N LEU A 96 6.67 6.34 0.74
CA LEU A 96 7.73 5.86 -0.15
C LEU A 96 8.88 6.87 -0.29
N THR A 97 8.57 8.18 -0.29
CA THR A 97 9.59 9.23 -0.25
C THR A 97 10.38 9.17 1.06
N GLN A 98 9.71 8.93 2.19
CA GLN A 98 10.35 8.75 3.49
C GLN A 98 11.28 7.53 3.50
N ALA A 99 10.83 6.40 2.97
CA ALA A 99 11.65 5.17 2.87
C ALA A 99 12.92 5.37 2.03
N LEU A 100 12.82 6.15 0.95
CA LEU A 100 14.00 6.58 0.17
C LEU A 100 14.91 7.50 1.00
N ALA A 101 14.36 8.47 1.71
CA ALA A 101 15.14 9.42 2.52
C ALA A 101 15.96 8.69 3.59
N GLU A 102 15.37 7.70 4.26
CA GLU A 102 16.09 6.85 5.22
C GLU A 102 17.22 6.04 4.56
N THR A 103 17.00 5.54 3.35
CA THR A 103 18.04 4.84 2.58
C THR A 103 19.19 5.77 2.18
N GLU A 104 18.87 7.01 1.83
CA GLU A 104 19.88 8.04 1.54
C GLU A 104 20.71 8.41 2.79
N ALA A 105 20.04 8.60 3.93
CA ALA A 105 20.70 8.88 5.21
C ALA A 105 21.67 7.75 5.61
N GLU A 106 21.26 6.49 5.47
CA GLU A 106 22.15 5.33 5.71
C GLU A 106 23.35 5.27 4.75
N ALA A 107 23.20 5.81 3.55
CA ALA A 107 24.28 5.93 2.59
C ALA A 107 25.18 7.17 2.82
N GLY A 108 24.92 7.95 3.87
CA GLY A 108 25.64 9.18 4.17
C GLY A 108 25.32 10.34 3.24
N ARG A 109 24.19 10.27 2.53
CA ARG A 109 23.71 11.32 1.63
C ARG A 109 22.60 12.15 2.31
N ASP A 110 22.44 13.40 1.87
CA ASP A 110 21.41 14.29 2.38
C ASP A 110 20.00 13.76 2.05
N PRO A 111 19.17 13.36 3.07
CA PRO A 111 17.84 12.83 2.85
C PRO A 111 16.82 13.94 2.47
N ASP A 112 17.01 15.17 2.94
CA ASP A 112 16.04 16.26 2.81
C ASP A 112 15.89 16.68 1.35
N ARG A 113 16.95 16.52 0.55
CA ARG A 113 16.92 16.78 -0.88
C ARG A 113 15.81 16.06 -1.65
N LEU A 114 15.32 14.94 -1.15
CA LEU A 114 14.24 14.20 -1.80
C LEU A 114 12.87 14.85 -1.61
N ARG A 115 12.76 15.77 -0.66
CA ARG A 115 11.56 16.59 -0.43
C ARG A 115 11.72 18.02 -0.97
N ASP A 116 12.94 18.55 -0.92
CA ASP A 116 13.24 19.94 -1.30
C ASP A 116 13.57 20.09 -2.80
N GLN A 117 13.97 19.01 -3.44
CA GLN A 117 14.36 18.97 -4.84
C GLN A 117 13.64 17.84 -5.58
N PRO A 118 13.43 17.93 -6.92
CA PRO A 118 12.75 16.89 -7.69
C PRO A 118 13.66 15.68 -7.95
N HIS A 119 14.29 15.15 -6.92
CA HIS A 119 15.18 14.01 -6.99
C HIS A 119 14.45 12.66 -6.72
N ALA A 120 13.23 12.70 -6.23
CA ALA A 120 12.34 11.55 -6.13
C ALA A 120 11.03 11.87 -6.87
N LEU A 121 10.65 11.00 -7.79
CA LEU A 121 9.36 11.02 -8.44
C LEU A 121 8.61 9.74 -8.08
N VAL A 122 7.47 9.87 -7.43
CA VAL A 122 6.61 8.74 -7.08
C VAL A 122 5.32 8.80 -7.90
N GLN A 123 5.02 7.73 -8.62
CA GLN A 123 3.83 7.59 -9.46
C GLN A 123 2.95 6.46 -8.92
N VAL A 124 1.70 6.74 -8.63
CA VAL A 124 0.68 5.73 -8.33
C VAL A 124 -0.15 5.49 -9.58
N VAL A 125 0.01 4.31 -10.18
CA VAL A 125 -0.62 3.91 -11.45
C VAL A 125 -1.80 3.01 -11.15
N GLY A 126 -3.00 3.47 -11.53
CA GLY A 126 -4.23 2.67 -11.40
C GLY A 126 -4.33 1.66 -12.53
N ILE A 127 -4.40 0.38 -12.17
CA ILE A 127 -4.67 -0.73 -13.10
C ILE A 127 -6.18 -0.89 -13.19
N ALA A 128 -6.73 -0.91 -14.40
CA ALA A 128 -8.17 -1.06 -14.60
C ALA A 128 -8.68 -2.38 -13.98
N GLU A 129 -9.92 -2.35 -13.46
CA GLU A 129 -10.56 -3.53 -12.89
C GLU A 129 -10.56 -4.70 -13.88
N GLY A 130 -10.18 -5.88 -13.42
CA GLY A 130 -10.06 -7.07 -14.26
C GLY A 130 -8.84 -7.09 -15.19
N SER A 131 -7.98 -6.06 -15.18
CA SER A 131 -6.75 -6.02 -15.99
C SER A 131 -5.51 -6.52 -15.24
N LEU A 132 -5.65 -6.85 -13.96
CA LEU A 132 -4.63 -7.51 -13.18
C LEU A 132 -4.96 -9.00 -13.14
N GLY A 133 -3.97 -9.86 -13.40
CA GLY A 133 -4.17 -11.31 -13.41
C GLY A 133 -3.42 -12.00 -12.27
N MET A 134 -4.08 -12.93 -11.58
CA MET A 134 -3.47 -13.79 -10.57
C MET A 134 -4.00 -15.22 -10.71
N CYS A 135 -3.12 -16.22 -10.62
CA CYS A 135 -3.47 -17.63 -10.79
C CYS A 135 -4.24 -17.92 -12.09
N GLY A 136 -3.91 -17.20 -13.17
CA GLY A 136 -4.56 -17.35 -14.49
C GLY A 136 -5.97 -16.76 -14.58
N ARG A 137 -6.39 -15.95 -13.62
CA ARG A 137 -7.71 -15.29 -13.60
C ARG A 137 -7.58 -13.78 -13.52
N PRO A 138 -8.44 -13.02 -14.19
CA PRO A 138 -8.53 -11.59 -13.97
C PRO A 138 -9.03 -11.30 -12.56
N MET A 139 -8.44 -10.28 -11.93
CA MET A 139 -8.76 -9.85 -10.56
C MET A 139 -9.12 -8.37 -10.56
N GLY A 140 -10.19 -8.03 -9.86
CA GLY A 140 -10.53 -6.66 -9.50
C GLY A 140 -10.05 -6.31 -8.08
N SER A 141 -10.34 -5.08 -7.67
CA SER A 141 -10.00 -4.59 -6.32
C SER A 141 -10.68 -5.41 -5.23
N LEU A 142 -11.96 -5.79 -5.42
CA LEU A 142 -12.71 -6.60 -4.46
C LEU A 142 -12.16 -8.03 -4.39
N ASP A 143 -11.85 -8.64 -5.55
CA ASP A 143 -11.30 -10.00 -5.60
C ASP A 143 -9.96 -10.09 -4.82
N LEU A 144 -9.13 -9.06 -4.94
CA LEU A 144 -7.86 -8.99 -4.21
C LEU A 144 -8.07 -8.89 -2.70
N ILE A 145 -9.00 -8.05 -2.24
CA ILE A 145 -9.32 -7.95 -0.81
C ILE A 145 -9.88 -9.27 -0.32
N GLN A 146 -10.83 -9.88 -1.01
CA GLN A 146 -11.37 -11.18 -0.65
C GLN A 146 -10.28 -12.26 -0.59
N HIS A 147 -9.36 -12.26 -1.56
CA HIS A 147 -8.25 -13.21 -1.57
C HIS A 147 -7.33 -13.06 -0.34
N MET A 148 -7.05 -11.83 0.09
CA MET A 148 -6.24 -11.55 1.29
C MET A 148 -6.97 -11.85 2.59
N THR A 149 -8.28 -11.61 2.65
CA THR A 149 -9.04 -11.68 3.89
C THR A 149 -9.74 -13.03 4.12
N ALA A 150 -10.11 -13.75 3.06
CA ALA A 150 -10.86 -15.00 3.17
C ALA A 150 -10.21 -16.05 4.11
N PRO A 151 -8.89 -16.28 4.10
CA PRO A 151 -8.26 -17.24 5.02
C PRO A 151 -8.38 -16.87 6.51
N HIS A 152 -8.67 -15.59 6.81
CA HIS A 152 -8.67 -15.03 8.16
C HIS A 152 -10.09 -14.75 8.71
N ARG A 153 -11.15 -14.94 7.92
CA ARG A 153 -12.53 -14.59 8.27
C ARG A 153 -12.98 -15.17 9.61
N ASP A 154 -12.73 -16.48 9.82
CA ASP A 154 -13.11 -17.13 11.08
C ASP A 154 -12.34 -16.60 12.30
N ALA A 155 -11.09 -16.17 12.09
CA ALA A 155 -10.29 -15.55 13.15
C ALA A 155 -10.80 -14.13 13.44
N ILE A 156 -11.06 -13.35 12.40
CA ILE A 156 -11.61 -11.99 12.51
C ILE A 156 -12.95 -12.00 13.26
N ALA A 157 -13.84 -12.94 12.93
CA ALA A 157 -15.15 -13.06 13.59
C ALA A 157 -15.07 -13.39 15.10
N ARG A 158 -13.92 -13.87 15.58
CA ARG A 158 -13.67 -14.17 17.00
C ARG A 158 -12.90 -13.07 17.74
N LEU A 159 -12.50 -12.00 17.06
CA LEU A 159 -11.79 -10.89 17.70
C LEU A 159 -12.68 -10.22 18.76
N SER A 160 -12.09 -9.95 19.91
CA SER A 160 -12.77 -9.25 21.00
C SER A 160 -12.69 -7.75 20.81
N THR A 161 -13.78 -7.06 21.08
CA THR A 161 -13.82 -5.59 21.16
C THR A 161 -13.69 -5.07 22.57
N ALA A 162 -13.51 -5.97 23.57
CA ALA A 162 -13.54 -5.61 24.99
C ALA A 162 -12.41 -4.65 25.41
N ASP A 163 -11.25 -4.72 24.73
CA ASP A 163 -10.08 -3.91 25.02
C ASP A 163 -9.96 -2.68 24.12
N LEU A 164 -10.94 -2.47 23.21
CA LEU A 164 -10.93 -1.32 22.31
C LEU A 164 -11.45 -0.04 22.99
N PRO A 165 -10.97 1.13 22.57
CA PRO A 165 -11.52 2.39 23.01
C PRO A 165 -13.03 2.49 22.73
N PRO A 166 -13.82 3.19 23.56
CA PRO A 166 -15.23 3.43 23.29
C PRO A 166 -15.46 4.05 21.91
N GLY A 167 -16.43 3.53 21.17
CA GLY A 167 -16.73 3.97 19.79
C GLY A 167 -15.85 3.35 18.71
N THR A 168 -14.93 2.44 19.07
CA THR A 168 -14.12 1.68 18.11
C THR A 168 -14.74 0.30 17.88
N VAL A 169 -14.78 -0.12 16.63
CA VAL A 169 -15.23 -1.45 16.20
C VAL A 169 -14.16 -2.14 15.36
N ILE A 170 -14.32 -3.43 15.10
CA ILE A 170 -13.47 -4.19 14.20
C ILE A 170 -14.17 -4.31 12.86
N ASP A 171 -13.48 -3.96 11.77
CA ASP A 171 -13.94 -4.20 10.40
C ASP A 171 -14.12 -5.71 10.19
N PRO A 172 -15.34 -6.19 9.93
CA PRO A 172 -15.63 -7.63 9.85
C PRO A 172 -14.99 -8.31 8.62
N VAL A 173 -14.48 -7.52 7.69
CA VAL A 173 -13.83 -8.01 6.46
C VAL A 173 -12.33 -8.21 6.64
N CYS A 174 -11.64 -7.25 7.21
CA CYS A 174 -10.17 -7.25 7.26
C CYS A 174 -9.57 -7.24 8.67
N GLY A 175 -10.40 -7.10 9.71
CA GLY A 175 -9.93 -7.08 11.10
C GLY A 175 -9.36 -5.75 11.59
N MET A 176 -9.27 -4.73 10.74
CA MET A 176 -8.78 -3.42 11.16
C MET A 176 -9.71 -2.75 12.18
N THR A 177 -9.14 -2.08 13.15
CA THR A 177 -9.91 -1.24 14.08
C THR A 177 -10.38 0.04 13.39
N VAL A 178 -11.62 0.41 13.65
CA VAL A 178 -12.31 1.55 13.02
C VAL A 178 -12.97 2.39 14.10
N ASP A 179 -12.64 3.67 14.14
CA ASP A 179 -13.31 4.64 15.00
C ASP A 179 -14.61 5.15 14.32
N LEU A 180 -15.74 4.81 14.90
CA LEU A 180 -17.07 5.23 14.40
C LEU A 180 -17.30 6.74 14.46
N GLY A 181 -16.51 7.46 15.27
CA GLY A 181 -16.58 8.92 15.35
C GLY A 181 -15.93 9.64 14.17
N THR A 182 -15.09 8.94 13.41
CA THR A 182 -14.31 9.51 12.31
C THR A 182 -14.63 8.91 10.94
N THR A 183 -15.34 7.76 10.90
CA THR A 183 -15.71 7.12 9.64
C THR A 183 -17.17 7.34 9.27
N ASP A 184 -17.42 7.65 7.99
CA ASP A 184 -18.77 7.62 7.39
C ASP A 184 -19.06 6.25 6.74
N LEU A 185 -18.10 5.33 6.76
CA LEU A 185 -18.21 4.02 6.13
C LEU A 185 -18.82 3.03 7.12
N THR A 186 -20.12 3.13 7.32
CA THR A 186 -20.89 2.26 8.20
C THR A 186 -21.99 1.51 7.45
N LEU A 187 -22.47 0.41 8.03
CA LEU A 187 -23.60 -0.35 7.55
C LEU A 187 -24.30 -1.03 8.74
N GLU A 188 -25.63 -0.91 8.81
CA GLU A 188 -26.42 -1.62 9.79
C GLU A 188 -26.97 -2.91 9.18
N VAL A 189 -26.70 -4.03 9.86
CA VAL A 189 -27.20 -5.36 9.47
C VAL A 189 -27.73 -6.05 10.72
N ASP A 190 -28.98 -6.53 10.67
CA ASP A 190 -29.66 -7.20 11.77
C ASP A 190 -29.61 -6.42 13.10
N GLY A 191 -29.74 -5.09 13.03
CA GLY A 191 -29.70 -4.19 14.19
C GLY A 191 -28.31 -3.95 14.78
N THR A 192 -27.25 -4.43 14.12
CA THR A 192 -25.85 -4.19 14.50
C THR A 192 -25.20 -3.20 13.54
N LEU A 193 -24.59 -2.15 14.09
CA LEU A 193 -23.82 -1.18 13.32
C LEU A 193 -22.38 -1.67 13.13
N HIS A 194 -21.98 -1.82 11.88
CA HIS A 194 -20.61 -2.19 11.47
C HIS A 194 -19.88 -0.96 10.91
N GLY A 195 -18.61 -0.82 11.25
CA GLY A 195 -17.71 0.17 10.69
C GLY A 195 -16.66 -0.47 9.77
N PHE A 196 -16.24 0.25 8.74
CA PHE A 196 -15.31 -0.25 7.74
C PHE A 196 -14.13 0.70 7.55
N CYS A 197 -12.94 0.15 7.38
CA CYS A 197 -11.72 0.90 7.16
C CYS A 197 -11.66 1.55 5.76
N ASN A 198 -12.38 0.96 4.79
CA ASN A 198 -12.49 1.49 3.43
C ASN A 198 -13.79 1.06 2.74
N GLY A 199 -14.10 1.71 1.63
CA GLY A 199 -15.35 1.47 0.87
C GLY A 199 -15.44 0.08 0.25
N GLN A 200 -14.31 -0.57 -0.05
CA GLN A 200 -14.27 -1.91 -0.61
C GLN A 200 -14.66 -2.96 0.44
N CYS A 201 -14.16 -2.85 1.68
CA CYS A 201 -14.57 -3.72 2.78
C CYS A 201 -16.08 -3.60 3.02
N ARG A 202 -16.61 -2.36 3.08
CA ARG A 202 -18.05 -2.12 3.18
C ARG A 202 -18.83 -2.79 2.05
N ARG A 203 -18.33 -2.71 0.80
CA ARG A 203 -18.96 -3.32 -0.36
C ARG A 203 -18.97 -4.84 -0.28
N ILE A 204 -17.85 -5.46 0.07
CA ILE A 204 -17.74 -6.91 0.24
C ILE A 204 -18.77 -7.39 1.28
N PHE A 205 -18.79 -6.73 2.43
CA PHE A 205 -19.73 -7.09 3.51
C PHE A 205 -21.19 -6.95 3.09
N ALA A 206 -21.53 -5.86 2.39
CA ALA A 206 -22.87 -5.62 1.88
C ALA A 206 -23.30 -6.71 0.87
N ASP A 207 -22.42 -7.06 -0.06
CA ASP A 207 -22.69 -8.09 -1.08
C ASP A 207 -22.84 -9.49 -0.42
N GLU A 208 -22.05 -9.82 0.60
CA GLU A 208 -22.14 -11.08 1.36
C GLU A 208 -23.47 -11.19 2.16
N HIS A 209 -24.02 -10.08 2.64
CA HIS A 209 -25.25 -10.05 3.43
C HIS A 209 -26.49 -9.67 2.61
N GLY A 210 -26.34 -9.44 1.30
CA GLY A 210 -27.44 -9.06 0.41
C GLY A 210 -28.05 -7.68 0.72
N VAL A 211 -27.27 -6.78 1.32
CA VAL A 211 -27.72 -5.42 1.68
C VAL A 211 -27.32 -4.43 0.58
N PRO A 212 -28.27 -3.71 -0.02
CA PRO A 212 -27.94 -2.73 -1.05
C PRO A 212 -27.22 -1.52 -0.42
N LEU A 213 -26.10 -1.12 -1.03
CA LEU A 213 -25.47 0.16 -0.71
C LEU A 213 -26.21 1.26 -1.49
N THR A 214 -26.91 2.13 -0.77
CA THR A 214 -27.41 3.38 -1.36
C THR A 214 -26.26 4.28 -1.74
N ALA A 215 -26.33 4.85 -2.95
CA ALA A 215 -25.34 5.78 -3.49
C ALA A 215 -25.26 7.07 -2.68
#